data_2226c7bb85be2a3f20305757bb817777
#
_entry.id   2226c7bb85be2a3f20305757bb817777
#
_cell.length_a   1.000
_cell.length_b   1.000
_cell.length_c   1.000
_cell.angle_alpha   90.00
_cell.angle_beta   90.00
_cell.angle_gamma   90.00
#
_symmetry.space_group_name_H-M   'P 1'
#
loop_
_entity.id
_entity.type
_entity.pdbx_description
1 polymer ?
#
loop_
_entity_poly.entity_id
_entity_poly.type
_entity_poly.pdbx_seq_one_letter_code
_entity_poly.pdbx_strand_id
1 'polypeptide(L)'
;MEPLRAGYLLLGLALLLGACSETDRPVSPAGSVACRLELQDSRYRPLLSPGGIATVTEPPTASARIGLRGLAVVHGLTGQADYFAYDLACPHELGQLVRLELRETQLDCPSCHSSYELLSGLGAPIAGPARSPLLRYRVQPLDRYRLLIAN
;
A
#
# COMPACT_ATOMS: atom_id res chain seq x y z
N MET A 1 -32.03 68.68 -8.66
CA MET A 1 -32.66 67.98 -7.52
C MET A 1 -32.73 66.52 -7.85
N GLU A 2 -32.33 65.78 -6.91
CA GLU A 2 -32.22 64.33 -6.79
C GLU A 2 -31.00 63.64 -7.40
N PRO A 3 -30.08 63.29 -6.52
CA PRO A 3 -29.13 62.22 -6.77
C PRO A 3 -29.52 60.97 -5.98
N LEU A 4 -28.72 59.92 -6.13
CA LEU A 4 -28.61 58.75 -5.26
C LEU A 4 -29.55 57.56 -5.53
N ARG A 5 -29.02 56.61 -6.27
CA ARG A 5 -29.21 55.18 -5.97
C ARG A 5 -28.24 54.34 -6.81
N ALA A 6 -26.95 54.52 -6.54
CA ALA A 6 -25.93 53.57 -6.99
C ALA A 6 -25.19 53.06 -5.75
N GLY A 7 -25.42 51.86 -5.30
CA GLY A 7 -24.62 51.41 -4.18
C GLY A 7 -25.04 50.14 -3.43
N TYR A 8 -25.75 49.21 -4.01
CA TYR A 8 -26.03 47.95 -3.31
C TYR A 8 -26.00 46.72 -4.23
N LEU A 9 -25.01 46.60 -5.10
CA LEU A 9 -24.92 45.44 -5.98
C LEU A 9 -23.52 44.84 -6.10
N LEU A 10 -22.73 44.93 -5.02
CA LEU A 10 -21.38 44.35 -4.95
C LEU A 10 -21.06 43.61 -3.64
N LEU A 11 -22.04 42.97 -3.04
CA LEU A 11 -21.81 42.20 -1.81
C LEU A 11 -22.44 40.79 -1.90
N GLY A 12 -22.18 40.05 -2.96
CA GLY A 12 -22.80 38.74 -3.16
C GLY A 12 -21.94 37.70 -3.87
N LEU A 13 -20.61 37.91 -3.97
CA LEU A 13 -19.75 36.98 -4.72
C LEU A 13 -18.44 36.68 -3.99
N ALA A 14 -18.51 36.21 -2.77
CA ALA A 14 -17.29 35.79 -2.04
C ALA A 14 -17.58 34.70 -1.01
N LEU A 15 -18.20 33.58 -1.38
CA LEU A 15 -18.35 32.45 -0.45
C LEU A 15 -18.51 31.11 -1.19
N LEU A 16 -17.58 30.78 -2.09
CA LEU A 16 -17.48 29.45 -2.70
C LEU A 16 -16.01 29.06 -2.93
N LEU A 17 -15.17 29.16 -1.93
CA LEU A 17 -13.80 28.63 -1.97
C LEU A 17 -13.50 27.97 -0.63
N GLY A 18 -13.90 26.74 -0.46
CA GLY A 18 -13.64 26.03 0.78
C GLY A 18 -13.97 24.53 0.73
N ALA A 19 -13.76 23.90 -0.40
CA ALA A 19 -13.71 22.44 -0.46
C ALA A 19 -12.28 22.02 -0.76
N CYS A 20 -11.35 22.24 0.18
CA CYS A 20 -10.12 21.48 0.20
C CYS A 20 -10.50 20.07 0.60
N SER A 21 -10.54 19.16 -0.37
CA SER A 21 -10.50 17.75 -0.09
C SER A 21 -9.21 17.49 0.70
N GLU A 22 -9.36 16.99 1.90
CA GLU A 22 -8.27 16.42 2.66
C GLU A 22 -7.66 15.30 1.81
N THR A 23 -6.56 15.61 1.15
CA THR A 23 -5.74 14.62 0.50
C THR A 23 -5.18 13.75 1.63
N ASP A 24 -5.64 12.50 1.71
CA ASP A 24 -5.03 11.49 2.55
C ASP A 24 -3.52 11.54 2.35
N ARG A 25 -2.81 12.05 3.36
CA ARG A 25 -1.35 12.06 3.34
C ARG A 25 -0.90 10.61 3.25
N PRO A 26 0.02 10.27 2.34
CA PRO A 26 0.59 8.94 2.34
C PRO A 26 1.19 8.68 3.72
N VAL A 27 0.62 7.71 4.43
CA VAL A 27 1.12 7.33 5.74
C VAL A 27 2.53 6.82 5.54
N SER A 28 3.50 7.58 6.03
CA SER A 28 4.89 7.12 6.08
C SER A 28 4.92 5.85 6.95
N PRO A 29 5.48 4.73 6.47
CA PRO A 29 5.45 3.50 7.23
C PRO A 29 6.13 3.72 8.57
N ALA A 30 5.37 3.59 9.65
CA ALA A 30 5.87 3.70 11.01
C ALA A 30 6.80 2.53 11.40
N GLY A 31 6.90 1.52 10.53
CA GLY A 31 7.76 0.35 10.70
C GLY A 31 8.98 0.39 9.79
N SER A 32 10.16 0.10 10.32
CA SER A 32 11.33 -0.15 9.48
C SER A 32 11.24 -1.53 8.84
N VAL A 33 11.59 -1.62 7.56
CA VAL A 33 11.73 -2.90 6.87
C VAL A 33 13.20 -3.11 6.51
N ALA A 34 13.72 -4.25 6.88
CA ALA A 34 15.02 -4.75 6.50
C ALA A 34 14.94 -6.28 6.52
N CYS A 35 14.56 -6.86 5.40
CA CYS A 35 14.29 -8.28 5.30
C CYS A 35 14.98 -8.87 4.06
N ARG A 36 15.78 -9.92 4.27
CA ARG A 36 16.38 -10.70 3.18
C ARG A 36 15.59 -12.00 3.04
N LEU A 37 15.21 -12.32 1.83
CA LEU A 37 14.54 -13.57 1.50
C LEU A 37 15.45 -14.44 0.65
N GLU A 38 15.50 -15.72 1.01
CA GLU A 38 16.17 -16.79 0.26
C GLU A 38 15.10 -17.56 -0.53
N LEU A 39 15.04 -17.36 -1.84
CA LEU A 39 13.97 -17.91 -2.69
C LEU A 39 14.04 -19.43 -2.88
N GLN A 40 15.11 -20.07 -2.41
CA GLN A 40 15.22 -21.52 -2.36
C GLN A 40 14.47 -22.13 -1.18
N ASP A 41 14.14 -21.33 -0.14
CA ASP A 41 13.24 -21.75 0.93
C ASP A 41 11.85 -22.07 0.34
N SER A 42 11.26 -23.17 0.76
CA SER A 42 9.96 -23.63 0.26
C SER A 42 8.85 -22.59 0.40
N ARG A 43 8.90 -21.75 1.43
CA ARG A 43 7.94 -20.66 1.70
C ARG A 43 7.97 -19.58 0.63
N TYR A 44 9.14 -19.31 0.05
CA TYR A 44 9.37 -18.21 -0.90
C TYR A 44 9.57 -18.68 -2.33
N ARG A 45 9.58 -19.99 -2.55
CA ARG A 45 9.74 -20.61 -3.88
C ARG A 45 8.75 -20.11 -4.94
N PRO A 46 7.47 -19.77 -4.61
CA PRO A 46 6.56 -19.18 -5.59
C PRO A 46 7.13 -17.93 -6.27
N LEU A 47 7.97 -17.15 -5.57
CA LEU A 47 8.59 -15.95 -6.10
C LEU A 47 9.64 -16.20 -7.21
N LEU A 48 10.00 -17.45 -7.50
CA LEU A 48 10.87 -17.78 -8.64
C LEU A 48 10.15 -17.68 -9.99
N SER A 49 8.83 -17.61 -9.99
CA SER A 49 8.02 -17.55 -11.20
C SER A 49 7.22 -16.25 -11.28
N PRO A 50 7.07 -15.63 -12.46
CA PRO A 50 6.21 -14.47 -12.63
C PRO A 50 4.79 -14.74 -12.13
N GLY A 51 4.21 -13.75 -11.44
CA GLY A 51 2.91 -13.86 -10.78
C GLY A 51 2.93 -14.62 -9.45
N GLY A 52 4.07 -15.18 -9.03
CA GLY A 52 4.21 -15.85 -7.75
C GLY A 52 4.11 -14.86 -6.58
N ILE A 53 3.42 -15.29 -5.51
CA ILE A 53 3.20 -14.49 -4.31
C ILE A 53 3.62 -15.30 -3.08
N ALA A 54 4.27 -14.64 -2.13
CA ALA A 54 4.60 -15.21 -0.83
C ALA A 54 4.35 -14.20 0.29
N THR A 55 3.93 -14.68 1.45
CA THR A 55 3.77 -13.85 2.64
C THR A 55 4.88 -14.10 3.65
N VAL A 56 5.31 -13.05 4.32
CA VAL A 56 6.30 -13.08 5.41
C VAL A 56 5.61 -12.57 6.67
N THR A 57 5.10 -13.48 7.47
CA THR A 57 4.35 -13.16 8.69
C THR A 57 5.20 -13.24 9.96
N GLU A 58 6.38 -13.83 9.84
CA GLU A 58 7.40 -13.95 10.88
C GLU A 58 8.76 -13.55 10.30
N PRO A 59 9.61 -12.85 11.09
CA PRO A 59 10.95 -12.50 10.63
C PRO A 59 11.77 -13.75 10.27
N PRO A 60 12.32 -13.85 9.05
CA PRO A 60 13.13 -15.01 8.65
C PRO A 60 14.45 -15.12 9.43
N THR A 61 14.92 -14.06 10.03
CA THR A 61 16.08 -14.01 10.93
C THR A 61 15.81 -13.09 12.12
N ALA A 62 16.54 -13.25 13.20
CA ALA A 62 16.38 -12.42 14.42
C ALA A 62 16.61 -10.91 14.17
N SER A 63 17.37 -10.54 13.16
CA SER A 63 17.63 -9.15 12.77
C SER A 63 16.66 -8.60 11.73
N ALA A 64 15.83 -9.44 11.13
CA ALA A 64 14.90 -9.00 10.09
C ALA A 64 13.75 -8.19 10.69
N ARG A 65 13.33 -7.15 9.95
CA ARG A 65 12.17 -6.31 10.26
C ARG A 65 11.23 -6.38 9.06
N ILE A 66 9.98 -6.64 9.32
CA ILE A 66 8.96 -6.99 8.31
C ILE A 66 7.76 -6.03 8.29
N GLY A 67 8.00 -4.76 8.61
CA GLY A 67 6.95 -3.73 8.61
C GLY A 67 6.02 -3.81 9.80
N LEU A 68 4.77 -3.39 9.61
CA LEU A 68 3.76 -3.29 10.67
C LEU A 68 3.12 -4.63 11.00
N ARG A 69 2.72 -5.41 9.96
CA ARG A 69 1.99 -6.68 10.14
C ARG A 69 2.53 -7.84 9.33
N GLY A 70 3.71 -7.67 8.72
CA GLY A 70 4.32 -8.61 7.81
C GLY A 70 4.31 -8.10 6.38
N LEU A 71 4.78 -8.92 5.44
CA LEU A 71 4.92 -8.53 4.05
C LEU A 71 4.17 -9.50 3.14
N ALA A 72 3.56 -8.97 2.08
CA ALA A 72 3.22 -9.72 0.88
C ALA A 72 4.26 -9.34 -0.19
N VAL A 73 4.95 -10.34 -0.71
CA VAL A 73 5.96 -10.17 -1.76
C VAL A 73 5.46 -10.81 -3.03
N VAL A 74 5.63 -10.14 -4.15
CA VAL A 74 5.09 -10.53 -5.45
C VAL A 74 6.18 -10.47 -6.49
N HIS A 75 6.29 -11.50 -7.32
CA HIS A 75 7.04 -11.44 -8.57
C HIS A 75 6.11 -10.91 -9.67
N GLY A 76 6.41 -9.75 -10.24
CA GLY A 76 5.60 -9.15 -11.30
C GLY A 76 5.43 -10.01 -12.53
N LEU A 77 4.52 -9.63 -13.42
CA LEU A 77 4.16 -10.42 -14.60
C LEU A 77 5.04 -10.13 -15.83
N THR A 78 5.86 -9.08 -15.79
CA THR A 78 6.61 -8.60 -16.99
C THR A 78 7.80 -9.49 -17.36
N GLY A 79 8.14 -10.49 -16.54
CA GLY A 79 9.27 -11.40 -16.79
C GLY A 79 10.65 -10.78 -16.60
N GLN A 80 10.76 -9.49 -16.36
CA GLN A 80 11.94 -8.83 -15.81
C GLN A 80 11.85 -8.94 -14.30
N ALA A 81 12.96 -8.91 -13.58
CA ALA A 81 13.00 -9.10 -12.11
C ALA A 81 12.23 -8.00 -11.34
N ASP A 82 10.97 -7.82 -11.68
CA ASP A 82 10.04 -6.87 -11.07
C ASP A 82 9.43 -7.51 -9.84
N TYR A 83 9.92 -7.11 -8.68
CA TYR A 83 9.36 -7.56 -7.42
C TYR A 83 8.69 -6.39 -6.70
N PHE A 84 7.54 -6.68 -6.08
CA PHE A 84 6.80 -5.74 -5.26
C PHE A 84 6.70 -6.29 -3.84
N ALA A 85 6.74 -5.42 -2.86
CA ALA A 85 6.51 -5.80 -1.47
C ALA A 85 5.55 -4.80 -0.82
N TYR A 86 4.53 -5.33 -0.16
CA TYR A 86 3.48 -4.57 0.51
C TYR A 86 3.42 -4.97 1.98
N ASP A 87 3.09 -4.01 2.85
CA ASP A 87 2.74 -4.34 4.23
C ASP A 87 1.40 -5.09 4.29
N LEU A 88 1.31 -6.05 5.18
CA LEU A 88 0.06 -6.74 5.47
C LEU A 88 -0.87 -5.96 6.40
N ALA A 89 -0.53 -4.74 6.83
CA ALA A 89 -1.44 -3.88 7.57
C ALA A 89 -2.47 -3.26 6.63
N CYS A 90 -3.75 -3.34 6.99
CA CYS A 90 -4.82 -2.71 6.23
C CYS A 90 -4.72 -1.18 6.34
N PRO A 91 -4.59 -0.42 5.22
CA PRO A 91 -4.51 1.04 5.26
C PRO A 91 -5.75 1.71 5.84
N HIS A 92 -6.92 1.10 5.71
CA HIS A 92 -8.18 1.60 6.27
C HIS A 92 -8.28 1.39 7.79
N GLU A 93 -7.60 0.37 8.31
CA GLU A 93 -7.67 -0.06 9.73
C GLU A 93 -6.31 0.13 10.44
N LEU A 94 -5.53 1.15 10.08
CA LEU A 94 -4.19 1.35 10.65
C LEU A 94 -4.20 1.54 12.17
N GLY A 95 -5.25 2.16 12.73
CA GLY A 95 -5.38 2.32 14.18
C GLY A 95 -5.50 1.01 14.96
N GLN A 96 -6.00 -0.03 14.30
CA GLN A 96 -6.17 -1.38 14.87
C GLN A 96 -5.09 -2.35 14.37
N LEU A 97 -4.29 -1.95 13.40
CA LEU A 97 -3.27 -2.78 12.75
C LEU A 97 -3.82 -4.14 12.29
N VAL A 98 -5.01 -4.14 11.66
CA VAL A 98 -5.63 -5.36 11.14
C VAL A 98 -4.75 -5.94 10.05
N ARG A 99 -4.44 -7.24 10.18
CA ARG A 99 -3.66 -7.96 9.17
C ARG A 99 -4.55 -8.40 8.02
N LEU A 100 -4.11 -8.10 6.80
CA LEU A 100 -4.71 -8.58 5.57
C LEU A 100 -4.41 -10.07 5.35
N GLU A 101 -5.32 -10.76 4.70
CA GLU A 101 -5.22 -12.16 4.32
C GLU A 101 -5.01 -12.30 2.82
N LEU A 102 -4.07 -13.14 2.42
CA LEU A 102 -3.86 -13.47 1.01
C LEU A 102 -4.96 -14.40 0.51
N ARG A 103 -5.64 -14.00 -0.55
CA ARG A 103 -6.66 -14.76 -1.27
C ARG A 103 -6.28 -14.78 -2.75
N GLU A 104 -5.80 -15.91 -3.23
CA GLU A 104 -5.31 -16.05 -4.61
C GLU A 104 -4.27 -14.99 -4.97
N THR A 105 -4.66 -13.91 -5.67
CA THR A 105 -3.77 -12.84 -6.14
C THR A 105 -4.10 -11.47 -5.54
N GLN A 106 -4.89 -11.43 -4.47
CA GLN A 106 -5.31 -10.20 -3.78
C GLN A 106 -5.15 -10.33 -2.27
N LEU A 107 -5.15 -9.19 -1.58
CA LEU A 107 -5.21 -9.13 -0.13
C LEU A 107 -6.59 -8.64 0.31
N ASP A 108 -7.23 -9.39 1.21
CA ASP A 108 -8.54 -9.05 1.76
C ASP A 108 -8.41 -8.66 3.23
N CYS A 109 -9.15 -7.63 3.63
CA CYS A 109 -9.25 -7.23 5.03
C CYS A 109 -10.41 -7.95 5.71
N PRO A 110 -10.17 -8.74 6.76
CA PRO A 110 -11.23 -9.43 7.48
C PRO A 110 -12.15 -8.50 8.28
N SER A 111 -11.72 -7.26 8.54
CA SER A 111 -12.47 -6.27 9.32
C SER A 111 -13.35 -5.38 8.43
N CYS A 112 -12.74 -4.62 7.52
CA CYS A 112 -13.47 -3.66 6.69
C CYS A 112 -13.91 -4.22 5.33
N HIS A 113 -13.57 -5.46 5.01
CA HIS A 113 -13.89 -6.13 3.74
C HIS A 113 -13.38 -5.40 2.48
N SER A 114 -12.31 -4.63 2.63
CA SER A 114 -11.61 -4.07 1.47
C SER A 114 -10.68 -5.11 0.87
N SER A 115 -10.61 -5.13 -0.46
CA SER A 115 -9.70 -6.00 -1.23
C SER A 115 -8.71 -5.15 -2.01
N TYR A 116 -7.47 -5.64 -2.13
CA TYR A 116 -6.37 -4.95 -2.79
C TYR A 116 -5.72 -5.85 -3.83
N GLU A 117 -5.50 -5.31 -5.02
CA GLU A 117 -4.76 -6.02 -6.05
C GLU A 117 -3.25 -5.99 -5.78
N LEU A 118 -2.53 -7.02 -6.25
CA LEU A 118 -1.10 -7.18 -5.97
C LEU A 118 -0.21 -7.16 -7.20
N LEU A 119 -0.71 -7.58 -8.36
CA LEU A 119 0.12 -7.92 -9.52
C LEU A 119 0.57 -6.72 -10.35
N SER A 120 -0.16 -5.60 -10.29
CA SER A 120 0.19 -4.38 -11.04
C SER A 120 1.36 -3.60 -10.44
N GLY A 121 1.71 -3.89 -9.19
CA GLY A 121 2.71 -3.13 -8.45
C GLY A 121 2.14 -1.88 -7.76
N LEU A 122 0.85 -1.59 -7.87
CA LEU A 122 0.21 -0.42 -7.26
C LEU A 122 -0.34 -0.71 -5.87
N GLY A 123 -0.80 -1.95 -5.61
CA GLY A 123 -1.46 -2.30 -4.36
C GLY A 123 -2.77 -1.55 -4.16
N ALA A 124 -3.48 -1.24 -5.26
CA ALA A 124 -4.66 -0.41 -5.24
C ALA A 124 -5.87 -1.13 -4.62
N PRO A 125 -6.75 -0.43 -3.88
CA PRO A 125 -7.99 -1.01 -3.44
C PRO A 125 -8.91 -1.25 -4.64
N ILE A 126 -9.50 -2.46 -4.72
CA ILE A 126 -10.39 -2.88 -5.80
C ILE A 126 -11.82 -3.12 -5.30
N ALA A 127 -12.02 -3.25 -4.01
CA ALA A 127 -13.33 -3.37 -3.38
C ALA A 127 -13.30 -2.86 -1.94
N GLY A 128 -14.50 -2.58 -1.39
CA GLY A 128 -14.68 -2.13 -0.01
C GLY A 128 -14.51 -0.62 0.21
N PRO A 129 -14.48 -0.18 1.48
CA PRO A 129 -14.44 1.23 1.84
C PRO A 129 -13.06 1.89 1.71
N ALA A 130 -11.96 1.12 1.62
CA ALA A 130 -10.60 1.67 1.53
C ALA A 130 -10.41 2.58 0.32
N ARG A 131 -9.65 3.67 0.50
CA ARG A 131 -9.32 4.65 -0.54
C ARG A 131 -7.83 4.74 -0.81
N SER A 132 -7.01 4.35 0.15
CA SER A 132 -5.55 4.40 0.04
C SER A 132 -5.00 3.05 -0.40
N PRO A 133 -3.93 3.04 -1.24
CA PRO A 133 -3.25 1.81 -1.62
C PRO A 133 -2.49 1.22 -0.43
N LEU A 134 -2.04 -0.02 -0.58
CA LEU A 134 -1.16 -0.69 0.36
C LEU A 134 0.14 0.09 0.57
N LEU A 135 0.68 0.03 1.80
CA LEU A 135 2.04 0.50 2.07
C LEU A 135 3.02 -0.35 1.28
N ARG A 136 3.88 0.29 0.49
CA ARG A 136 4.83 -0.39 -0.39
C ARG A 136 6.26 -0.18 0.07
N TYR A 137 7.08 -1.21 -0.06
CA TYR A 137 8.49 -1.20 0.26
C TYR A 137 9.33 -1.44 -0.99
N ARG A 138 10.58 -0.99 -0.96
CA ARG A 138 11.53 -1.23 -2.04
C ARG A 138 11.99 -2.69 -2.01
N VAL A 139 12.02 -3.33 -3.16
CA VAL A 139 12.59 -4.66 -3.33
C VAL A 139 13.78 -4.56 -4.27
N GLN A 140 14.91 -5.10 -3.82
CA GLN A 140 16.14 -5.17 -4.60
C GLN A 140 16.56 -6.63 -4.76
N PRO A 141 16.53 -7.18 -5.97
CA PRO A 141 17.18 -8.46 -6.24
C PRO A 141 18.69 -8.34 -5.99
N LEU A 142 19.23 -9.19 -5.11
CA LEU A 142 20.66 -9.28 -4.87
C LEU A 142 21.33 -10.22 -5.85
N ASP A 143 20.63 -11.28 -6.20
CA ASP A 143 20.98 -12.25 -7.24
C ASP A 143 19.72 -13.06 -7.61
N ARG A 144 19.90 -14.15 -8.37
CA ARG A 144 18.82 -15.02 -8.85
C ARG A 144 17.93 -15.58 -7.72
N TYR A 145 18.47 -15.75 -6.52
CA TYR A 145 17.80 -16.45 -5.43
C TYR A 145 17.62 -15.64 -4.16
N ARG A 146 18.04 -14.36 -4.17
CA ARG A 146 17.98 -13.51 -2.99
C ARG A 146 17.37 -12.17 -3.28
N LEU A 147 16.42 -11.77 -2.41
CA LEU A 147 15.82 -10.45 -2.42
C LEU A 147 16.17 -9.71 -1.12
N LEU A 148 16.40 -8.41 -1.23
CA LEU A 148 16.44 -7.49 -0.10
C LEU A 148 15.21 -6.59 -0.17
N ILE A 149 14.45 -6.54 0.93
CA ILE A 149 13.30 -5.65 1.09
C ILE A 149 13.65 -4.62 2.14
N ALA A 150 13.49 -3.35 1.82
CA ALA A 150 13.84 -2.23 2.69
C ALA A 150 12.91 -1.03 2.46
N ASN A 151 12.96 -0.07 3.39
CA ASN A 151 12.30 1.23 3.24
C ASN A 151 12.92 2.04 2.09
#